data_ce3185127e1a403637b84c195760a487
#
_entry.id   ce3185127e1a403637b84c195760a487
#
_cell.length_a   1.000
_cell.length_b   1.000
_cell.length_c   1.000
_cell.angle_alpha   90.00
_cell.angle_beta   90.00
_cell.angle_gamma   90.00
#
_symmetry.space_group_name_H-M   'P 1'
#
loop_
_entity.id
_entity.type
_entity.pdbx_description
1 polymer ?
#
loop_
_entity_poly.entity_id
_entity_poly.type
_entity_poly.pdbx_seq_one_letter_code
_entity_poly.pdbx_strand_id
1 'polypeptide(L)'
;MRYRIFLAIALLILFLFPSPAWSANQSQILELQTAKSCQSCDLAGAYLPLKQLDYTYLLAANLSQANLMGASITFSNLSRANLTQANLSYAKLRRTKFLLTNFSEAILDKADLTEADLTSASISEVQLTKAKLCKTTLPNGIKSNRDC
;
A
#
# COMPACT_ATOMS: atom_id res chain seq x y z
N MET A 1 38.71 7.48 -20.41
CA MET A 1 38.84 6.23 -19.60
C MET A 1 38.29 6.33 -18.16
N ARG A 2 37.99 7.49 -17.61
CA ARG A 2 37.51 7.64 -16.20
C ARG A 2 36.03 7.35 -15.97
N TYR A 3 35.17 7.46 -16.96
CA TYR A 3 33.71 7.25 -16.81
C TYR A 3 33.27 5.77 -16.73
N ARG A 4 34.06 4.84 -17.27
CA ARG A 4 33.71 3.41 -17.24
C ARG A 4 33.89 2.76 -15.86
N ILE A 5 34.76 3.31 -15.00
CA ILE A 5 35.02 2.78 -13.66
C ILE A 5 33.88 3.16 -12.69
N PHE A 6 33.29 4.37 -12.82
CA PHE A 6 32.19 4.79 -11.97
C PHE A 6 30.90 4.01 -12.22
N LEU A 7 30.61 3.61 -13.48
CA LEU A 7 29.46 2.76 -13.77
C LEU A 7 29.63 1.34 -13.19
N ALA A 8 30.85 0.79 -13.23
CA ALA A 8 31.11 -0.54 -12.69
C ALA A 8 30.99 -0.58 -11.16
N ILE A 9 31.44 0.48 -10.47
CA ILE A 9 31.35 0.56 -9.02
C ILE A 9 29.88 0.77 -8.57
N ALA A 10 29.09 1.56 -9.30
CA ALA A 10 27.66 1.73 -9.02
C ALA A 10 26.89 0.41 -9.20
N LEU A 11 27.25 -0.41 -10.20
CA LEU A 11 26.68 -1.74 -10.40
C LEU A 11 27.11 -2.74 -9.31
N LEU A 12 28.35 -2.65 -8.80
CA LEU A 12 28.86 -3.56 -7.77
C LEU A 12 28.23 -3.31 -6.40
N ILE A 13 27.90 -2.04 -6.07
CA ILE A 13 27.21 -1.68 -4.81
C ILE A 13 25.77 -2.21 -4.82
N LEU A 14 25.11 -2.31 -5.98
CA LEU A 14 23.78 -2.89 -6.15
C LEU A 14 23.71 -4.39 -5.79
N PHE A 15 24.82 -5.13 -5.91
CA PHE A 15 24.88 -6.57 -5.56
C PHE A 15 25.24 -6.85 -4.10
N LEU A 16 25.76 -5.88 -3.34
CA LEU A 16 26.30 -6.11 -2.00
C LEU A 16 25.27 -5.89 -0.87
N PHE A 17 24.13 -5.23 -1.14
CA PHE A 17 23.05 -5.04 -0.20
C PHE A 17 21.72 -5.32 -0.91
N PRO A 18 21.22 -6.55 -0.91
CA PRO A 18 19.83 -6.78 -1.25
C PRO A 18 18.98 -6.18 -0.13
N SER A 19 18.65 -4.89 -0.25
CA SER A 19 17.65 -4.32 0.61
C SER A 19 16.32 -5.02 0.32
N PRO A 20 15.51 -5.37 1.34
CA PRO A 20 14.22 -6.03 1.15
C PRO A 20 13.26 -5.25 0.24
N ALA A 21 13.53 -3.96 0.02
CA ALA A 21 12.80 -3.10 -0.92
C ALA A 21 12.90 -3.50 -2.41
N TRP A 22 13.75 -4.45 -2.75
CA TRP A 22 13.98 -4.89 -4.13
C TRP A 22 13.31 -6.22 -4.47
N SER A 23 12.59 -6.83 -3.52
CA SER A 23 11.88 -8.10 -3.73
C SER A 23 10.65 -7.96 -4.62
N ALA A 24 10.04 -6.79 -4.67
CA ALA A 24 8.90 -6.55 -5.53
C ALA A 24 9.30 -6.57 -7.01
N ASN A 25 8.50 -7.25 -7.82
CA ASN A 25 8.74 -7.34 -9.26
C ASN A 25 8.62 -5.97 -9.92
N GLN A 26 9.75 -5.43 -10.42
CA GLN A 26 9.80 -4.10 -11.03
C GLN A 26 8.87 -3.96 -12.25
N SER A 27 8.63 -5.04 -13.00
CA SER A 27 7.69 -5.04 -14.11
C SER A 27 6.25 -4.83 -13.63
N GLN A 28 5.87 -5.42 -12.49
CA GLN A 28 4.54 -5.25 -11.91
C GLN A 28 4.34 -3.85 -11.30
N ILE A 29 5.39 -3.26 -10.75
CA ILE A 29 5.35 -1.86 -10.31
C ILE A 29 5.12 -0.93 -11.50
N LEU A 30 5.80 -1.16 -12.62
CA LEU A 30 5.61 -0.39 -13.84
C LEU A 30 4.18 -0.58 -14.41
N GLU A 31 3.68 -1.82 -14.43
CA GLU A 31 2.31 -2.12 -14.84
C GLU A 31 1.29 -1.38 -13.96
N LEU A 32 1.45 -1.43 -12.63
CA LEU A 32 0.59 -0.69 -11.71
C LEU A 32 0.57 0.81 -12.01
N GLN A 33 1.72 1.41 -12.30
CA GLN A 33 1.82 2.83 -12.58
C GLN A 33 1.24 3.24 -13.93
N THR A 34 1.36 2.39 -14.95
CA THR A 34 0.95 2.69 -16.33
C THR A 34 -0.47 2.23 -16.62
N ALA A 35 -0.79 0.97 -16.33
CA ALA A 35 -2.09 0.38 -16.61
C ALA A 35 -3.13 0.61 -15.50
N LYS A 36 -2.72 1.13 -14.32
CA LYS A 36 -3.58 1.29 -13.13
C LYS A 36 -4.24 -0.02 -12.69
N SER A 37 -3.68 -1.15 -13.07
CA SER A 37 -4.19 -2.48 -12.73
C SER A 37 -3.03 -3.42 -12.45
N CYS A 38 -3.13 -4.16 -11.36
CA CYS A 38 -2.13 -5.16 -10.97
C CYS A 38 -2.83 -6.18 -10.05
N GLN A 39 -3.70 -7.00 -10.66
CA GLN A 39 -4.47 -8.01 -9.90
C GLN A 39 -3.58 -9.20 -9.55
N SER A 40 -3.67 -9.67 -8.31
CA SER A 40 -2.89 -10.79 -7.77
C SER A 40 -1.36 -10.63 -7.94
N CYS A 41 -0.88 -9.42 -8.18
CA CYS A 41 0.56 -9.19 -8.34
C CYS A 41 1.31 -9.27 -7.01
N ASP A 42 2.59 -9.61 -7.09
CA ASP A 42 3.48 -9.64 -5.94
C ASP A 42 4.26 -8.32 -5.84
N LEU A 43 3.79 -7.47 -4.92
CA LEU A 43 4.39 -6.19 -4.57
C LEU A 43 4.92 -6.21 -3.12
N ALA A 44 5.24 -7.41 -2.61
CA ALA A 44 5.79 -7.55 -1.26
C ALA A 44 7.07 -6.74 -1.10
N GLY A 45 7.18 -5.96 -0.03
CA GLY A 45 8.31 -5.08 0.24
C GLY A 45 8.48 -3.92 -0.75
N ALA A 46 7.52 -3.67 -1.64
CA ALA A 46 7.62 -2.58 -2.61
C ALA A 46 7.85 -1.22 -1.94
N TYR A 47 8.76 -0.41 -2.47
CA TYR A 47 9.02 0.94 -1.99
C TYR A 47 8.25 1.97 -2.83
N LEU A 48 7.09 2.38 -2.31
CA LEU A 48 6.12 3.23 -3.02
C LEU A 48 5.68 4.47 -2.20
N PRO A 49 6.60 5.14 -1.44
CA PRO A 49 6.18 6.30 -0.65
C PRO A 49 5.76 7.44 -1.57
N LEU A 50 4.75 8.21 -1.13
CA LEU A 50 4.23 9.39 -1.83
C LEU A 50 3.74 9.12 -3.26
N LYS A 51 3.62 7.86 -3.70
CA LYS A 51 3.17 7.52 -5.05
C LYS A 51 1.69 7.85 -5.26
N GLN A 52 1.38 8.28 -6.47
CA GLN A 52 0.00 8.53 -6.93
C GLN A 52 -0.56 7.25 -7.57
N LEU A 53 -1.29 6.48 -6.78
CA LEU A 53 -1.89 5.19 -7.16
C LEU A 53 -3.43 5.28 -7.13
N ASP A 54 -3.97 6.46 -7.40
CA ASP A 54 -5.41 6.67 -7.44
C ASP A 54 -6.04 5.91 -8.60
N TYR A 55 -7.29 5.43 -8.38
CA TYR A 55 -8.06 4.69 -9.37
C TYR A 55 -7.39 3.37 -9.81
N THR A 56 -6.66 2.72 -8.91
CA THR A 56 -5.98 1.45 -9.22
C THR A 56 -6.80 0.22 -8.85
N TYR A 57 -6.59 -0.87 -9.59
CA TYR A 57 -7.16 -2.18 -9.32
C TYR A 57 -6.07 -3.12 -8.81
N LEU A 58 -6.04 -3.32 -7.50
CA LEU A 58 -5.06 -4.13 -6.76
C LEU A 58 -5.73 -5.35 -6.08
N LEU A 59 -6.77 -5.88 -6.73
CA LEU A 59 -7.52 -7.03 -6.20
C LEU A 59 -6.58 -8.20 -5.91
N ALA A 60 -6.61 -8.71 -4.68
CA ALA A 60 -5.79 -9.82 -4.21
C ALA A 60 -4.25 -9.62 -4.37
N ALA A 61 -3.79 -8.40 -4.54
CA ALA A 61 -2.35 -8.11 -4.61
C ALA A 61 -1.65 -8.39 -3.27
N ASN A 62 -0.42 -8.88 -3.34
CA ASN A 62 0.45 -9.01 -2.18
C ASN A 62 1.26 -7.72 -1.98
N LEU A 63 0.89 -6.93 -1.00
CA LEU A 63 1.54 -5.67 -0.57
C LEU A 63 2.14 -5.83 0.84
N SER A 64 2.41 -7.07 1.28
CA SER A 64 3.00 -7.29 2.59
C SER A 64 4.35 -6.59 2.72
N GLN A 65 4.59 -5.94 3.86
CA GLN A 65 5.80 -5.17 4.14
C GLN A 65 6.06 -4.00 3.17
N ALA A 66 5.12 -3.65 2.29
CA ALA A 66 5.29 -2.54 1.38
C ALA A 66 5.36 -1.20 2.12
N ASN A 67 6.20 -0.29 1.66
CA ASN A 67 6.23 1.09 2.13
C ASN A 67 5.32 1.95 1.24
N LEU A 68 4.15 2.29 1.76
CA LEU A 68 3.13 3.12 1.12
C LEU A 68 2.94 4.44 1.88
N MET A 69 3.94 4.86 2.67
CA MET A 69 3.85 6.07 3.48
C MET A 69 3.51 7.30 2.62
N GLY A 70 2.43 8.00 2.96
CA GLY A 70 1.95 9.18 2.25
C GLY A 70 1.47 8.92 0.82
N ALA A 71 1.37 7.66 0.37
CA ALA A 71 0.85 7.35 -0.96
C ALA A 71 -0.62 7.75 -1.09
N SER A 72 -1.04 8.16 -2.29
CA SER A 72 -2.44 8.38 -2.62
C SER A 72 -3.00 7.16 -3.35
N ILE A 73 -4.01 6.51 -2.76
CA ILE A 73 -4.65 5.29 -3.27
C ILE A 73 -6.17 5.50 -3.25
N THR A 74 -6.62 6.69 -3.62
CA THR A 74 -8.03 7.06 -3.55
C THR A 74 -8.83 6.41 -4.69
N PHE A 75 -10.12 6.11 -4.43
CA PHE A 75 -11.02 5.49 -5.40
C PHE A 75 -10.52 4.16 -5.99
N SER A 76 -9.71 3.42 -5.25
CA SER A 76 -9.05 2.19 -5.69
C SER A 76 -9.73 0.94 -5.13
N ASN A 77 -9.38 -0.21 -5.66
CA ASN A 77 -9.89 -1.50 -5.18
C ASN A 77 -8.73 -2.40 -4.72
N LEU A 78 -8.59 -2.53 -3.39
CA LEU A 78 -7.63 -3.41 -2.73
C LEU A 78 -8.33 -4.61 -2.04
N SER A 79 -9.53 -4.96 -2.50
CA SER A 79 -10.25 -6.10 -1.90
C SER A 79 -9.39 -7.37 -1.95
N ARG A 80 -9.37 -8.14 -0.86
CA ARG A 80 -8.56 -9.35 -0.68
C ARG A 80 -7.05 -9.14 -0.76
N ALA A 81 -6.55 -7.91 -0.80
CA ALA A 81 -5.11 -7.66 -0.78
C ALA A 81 -4.49 -8.06 0.56
N ASN A 82 -3.22 -8.42 0.53
CA ASN A 82 -2.42 -8.64 1.73
C ASN A 82 -1.60 -7.39 2.03
N LEU A 83 -1.95 -6.67 3.09
CA LEU A 83 -1.24 -5.48 3.59
C LEU A 83 -0.53 -5.77 4.93
N THR A 84 -0.25 -7.05 5.23
CA THR A 84 0.44 -7.44 6.47
C THR A 84 1.76 -6.68 6.62
N GLN A 85 1.96 -6.01 7.77
CA GLN A 85 3.16 -5.22 8.07
C GLN A 85 3.44 -4.05 7.09
N ALA A 86 2.49 -3.68 6.24
CA ALA A 86 2.66 -2.54 5.34
C ALA A 86 2.66 -1.21 6.12
N ASN A 87 3.48 -0.25 5.68
CA ASN A 87 3.46 1.10 6.23
C ASN A 87 2.56 2.01 5.37
N LEU A 88 1.38 2.32 5.91
CA LEU A 88 0.37 3.20 5.33
C LEU A 88 0.26 4.54 6.09
N SER A 89 1.27 4.90 6.87
CA SER A 89 1.26 6.16 7.62
C SER A 89 1.04 7.34 6.67
N TYR A 90 0.13 8.26 7.03
CA TYR A 90 -0.23 9.43 6.23
C TYR A 90 -0.79 9.12 4.82
N ALA A 91 -1.11 7.86 4.50
CA ALA A 91 -1.67 7.50 3.19
C ALA A 91 -3.07 8.07 3.01
N LYS A 92 -3.39 8.49 1.79
CA LYS A 92 -4.73 8.91 1.38
C LYS A 92 -5.47 7.71 0.80
N LEU A 93 -6.42 7.16 1.57
CA LEU A 93 -7.15 5.93 1.26
C LEU A 93 -8.66 6.18 1.07
N ARG A 94 -9.02 7.39 0.70
CA ARG A 94 -10.42 7.81 0.60
C ARG A 94 -11.16 7.03 -0.49
N ARG A 95 -12.40 6.60 -0.16
CA ARG A 95 -13.28 5.87 -1.10
C ARG A 95 -12.65 4.61 -1.69
N THR A 96 -11.71 4.02 -0.97
CA THR A 96 -11.03 2.79 -1.38
C THR A 96 -11.77 1.58 -0.83
N LYS A 97 -11.84 0.51 -1.63
CA LYS A 97 -12.44 -0.76 -1.22
C LYS A 97 -11.37 -1.67 -0.63
N PHE A 98 -11.61 -2.12 0.61
CA PHE A 98 -10.75 -3.03 1.37
C PHE A 98 -11.51 -4.28 1.84
N LEU A 99 -12.48 -4.76 1.07
CA LEU A 99 -13.25 -5.94 1.44
C LEU A 99 -12.32 -7.15 1.63
N LEU A 100 -12.41 -7.82 2.79
CA LEU A 100 -11.60 -8.99 3.10
C LEU A 100 -10.08 -8.74 3.04
N THR A 101 -9.63 -7.51 3.11
CA THR A 101 -8.20 -7.14 3.09
C THR A 101 -7.56 -7.46 4.44
N ASN A 102 -6.34 -7.98 4.41
CA ASN A 102 -5.57 -8.27 5.61
C ASN A 102 -4.64 -7.11 5.97
N PHE A 103 -4.92 -6.43 7.11
CA PHE A 103 -4.10 -5.34 7.67
C PHE A 103 -3.30 -5.77 8.90
N SER A 104 -3.10 -7.07 9.15
CA SER A 104 -2.37 -7.52 10.33
C SER A 104 -1.03 -6.79 10.45
N GLU A 105 -0.78 -6.17 11.60
CA GLU A 105 0.44 -5.41 11.90
C GLU A 105 0.72 -4.21 10.94
N ALA A 106 -0.20 -3.84 10.07
CA ALA A 106 -0.04 -2.65 9.23
C ALA A 106 -0.05 -1.37 10.08
N ILE A 107 0.72 -0.36 9.66
CA ILE A 107 0.80 0.94 10.32
C ILE A 107 -0.12 1.92 9.58
N LEU A 108 -1.13 2.45 10.29
CA LEU A 108 -2.15 3.35 9.76
C LEU A 108 -2.13 4.75 10.41
N ASP A 109 -1.01 5.14 11.00
CA ASP A 109 -0.88 6.40 11.70
C ASP A 109 -1.22 7.58 10.77
N LYS A 110 -2.29 8.33 11.13
CA LYS A 110 -2.81 9.46 10.35
C LYS A 110 -3.22 9.14 8.91
N ALA A 111 -3.46 7.86 8.57
CA ALA A 111 -4.06 7.49 7.29
C ALA A 111 -5.49 8.03 7.18
N ASP A 112 -5.88 8.53 6.01
CA ASP A 112 -7.25 9.02 5.74
C ASP A 112 -8.10 7.94 5.08
N LEU A 113 -8.96 7.29 5.88
CA LEU A 113 -9.91 6.26 5.45
C LEU A 113 -11.32 6.83 5.20
N THR A 114 -11.45 8.14 4.97
CA THR A 114 -12.75 8.76 4.71
C THR A 114 -13.50 8.07 3.58
N GLU A 115 -14.72 7.65 3.84
CA GLU A 115 -15.60 6.92 2.90
C GLU A 115 -15.02 5.57 2.40
N ALA A 116 -13.98 5.03 3.01
CA ALA A 116 -13.45 3.70 2.69
C ALA A 116 -14.39 2.59 3.15
N ASP A 117 -14.32 1.45 2.48
CA ASP A 117 -15.08 0.24 2.82
C ASP A 117 -14.13 -0.86 3.34
N LEU A 118 -14.19 -1.09 4.65
CA LEU A 118 -13.39 -2.11 5.36
C LEU A 118 -14.21 -3.39 5.66
N THR A 119 -15.35 -3.60 5.02
CA THR A 119 -16.23 -4.75 5.32
C THR A 119 -15.43 -6.05 5.33
N SER A 120 -15.52 -6.77 6.44
CA SER A 120 -14.80 -8.04 6.67
C SER A 120 -13.27 -7.96 6.54
N ALA A 121 -12.67 -6.78 6.60
CA ALA A 121 -11.22 -6.64 6.66
C ALA A 121 -10.67 -7.12 8.01
N SER A 122 -9.49 -7.74 7.99
CA SER A 122 -8.74 -8.09 9.21
C SER A 122 -7.91 -6.88 9.66
N ILE A 123 -8.46 -6.10 10.59
CA ILE A 123 -7.86 -4.88 11.14
C ILE A 123 -8.26 -4.73 12.60
N SER A 124 -7.32 -4.34 13.46
CA SER A 124 -7.58 -4.16 14.89
C SER A 124 -8.19 -2.78 15.21
N GLU A 125 -8.90 -2.70 16.32
CA GLU A 125 -9.43 -1.41 16.83
C GLU A 125 -8.29 -0.42 17.10
N VAL A 126 -7.15 -0.88 17.63
CA VAL A 126 -5.99 -0.02 17.89
C VAL A 126 -5.46 0.63 16.60
N GLN A 127 -5.43 -0.11 15.48
CA GLN A 127 -5.05 0.46 14.18
C GLN A 127 -6.07 1.51 13.72
N LEU A 128 -7.37 1.24 13.90
CA LEU A 128 -8.45 2.17 13.53
C LEU A 128 -8.42 3.46 14.36
N THR A 129 -8.01 3.41 15.65
CA THR A 129 -7.91 4.63 16.47
C THR A 129 -6.92 5.64 15.95
N LYS A 130 -5.90 5.19 15.22
CA LYS A 130 -4.82 6.03 14.68
C LYS A 130 -5.15 6.64 13.32
N ALA A 131 -6.13 6.10 12.61
CA ALA A 131 -6.57 6.57 11.30
C ALA A 131 -7.76 7.52 11.41
N LYS A 132 -7.95 8.38 10.41
CA LYS A 132 -9.13 9.23 10.26
C LYS A 132 -10.29 8.42 9.68
N LEU A 133 -11.43 8.42 10.39
CA LEU A 133 -12.65 7.69 10.02
C LEU A 133 -13.83 8.68 9.87
N CYS A 134 -14.19 9.01 8.64
CA CYS A 134 -15.39 9.80 8.35
C CYS A 134 -16.20 9.06 7.28
N LYS A 135 -17.44 8.69 7.60
CA LYS A 135 -18.32 7.86 6.75
C LYS A 135 -17.67 6.53 6.33
N THR A 136 -16.71 6.03 7.11
CA THR A 136 -15.97 4.80 6.84
C THR A 136 -16.81 3.60 7.25
N THR A 137 -16.96 2.61 6.36
CA THR A 137 -17.60 1.33 6.71
C THR A 137 -16.59 0.45 7.43
N LEU A 138 -16.86 0.10 8.69
CA LEU A 138 -16.02 -0.74 9.54
C LEU A 138 -16.13 -2.23 9.16
N PRO A 139 -15.25 -3.10 9.69
CA PRO A 139 -15.27 -4.54 9.38
C PRO A 139 -16.61 -5.24 9.65
N ASN A 140 -17.36 -4.76 10.64
CA ASN A 140 -18.70 -5.26 11.00
C ASN A 140 -19.84 -4.67 10.14
N GLY A 141 -19.54 -3.88 9.12
CA GLY A 141 -20.50 -3.23 8.23
C GLY A 141 -21.11 -1.92 8.77
N ILE A 142 -20.79 -1.52 10.00
CA ILE A 142 -21.30 -0.27 10.60
C ILE A 142 -20.49 0.91 10.08
N LYS A 143 -21.16 2.04 9.80
CA LYS A 143 -20.47 3.29 9.42
C LYS A 143 -19.97 4.06 10.63
N SER A 144 -18.71 4.43 10.62
CA SER A 144 -18.10 5.35 11.58
C SER A 144 -18.10 6.78 11.03
N ASN A 145 -18.56 7.72 11.84
CA ASN A 145 -18.51 9.15 11.57
C ASN A 145 -17.61 9.87 12.60
N ARG A 146 -16.68 9.12 13.23
CA ARG A 146 -15.88 9.60 14.36
C ARG A 146 -15.16 10.92 14.07
N ASP A 147 -14.60 11.06 12.87
CA ASP A 147 -13.71 12.18 12.50
C ASP A 147 -14.31 13.03 11.36
N CYS A 148 -15.64 13.07 11.24
CA CYS A 148 -16.32 13.97 10.33
C CYS A 148 -16.37 15.40 10.92
#